data_b252fafaff1eb5842970d7d6f477e366
#
_entry.id   b252fafaff1eb5842970d7d6f477e366
#
_cell.length_a   1.000
_cell.length_b   1.000
_cell.length_c   1.000
_cell.angle_alpha   90.00
_cell.angle_beta   90.00
_cell.angle_gamma   90.00
#
_symmetry.space_group_name_H-M   'P 1'
#
loop_
_entity.id
_entity.type
_entity.pdbx_description
1 polymer ?
#
loop_
_entity_poly.entity_id
_entity_poly.type
_entity_poly.pdbx_seq_one_letter_code
_entity_poly.pdbx_strand_id
1 'polypeptide(L)'
;MQLPAEFIQKYQRLLGDQAPAFLAAFDGPVEKGFRVNPNKTVTATMRAKMAAPVPYSPIGYYGKVNGNALEHLAGAVYSQEPSAMTVGEFAKPKSGERVLDLCAAPGGKTTHLLSYLHQTGLLVTNEINRQRVTALGDNVERYGARNTVITNETPAALAKELPGFFDRILVDAPCSGEGMFRKDHDAVQYWTPDYPAACAERQRQILTEAVKMLRPGGHLIYSTCTFAPEEDEQMMAWLLTTYPEFELEPLAKTAGMVDAKPEWADGNPELAKAARLFPHLMRGEGHFIAKLVYHGTTEVKDKKMVREELSATQRQLWTDFLQKQATTSLPALVLQAHGDQLYGVPAMMPVTRKLKIFRPGILLGTFKKKRFEPSYALALASDDLPLPKVEITREQWALYVHGETFELASAPVAGFHVLTCEGLPVGFGKGVAKTVKNFFPKGLRFLATPENTML
;
A
#
# COMPACT_ATOMS: atom_id res chain seq x y z
N MET A 1 -7.48 -17.78 -24.29
CA MET A 1 -8.53 -16.79 -23.92
C MET A 1 -9.05 -16.11 -25.19
N GLN A 2 -10.36 -15.82 -25.30
CA GLN A 2 -10.89 -15.14 -26.49
C GLN A 2 -10.88 -13.62 -26.25
N LEU A 3 -9.93 -12.94 -26.90
CA LEU A 3 -9.85 -11.47 -26.89
C LEU A 3 -10.90 -10.87 -27.84
N PRO A 4 -11.45 -9.67 -27.56
CA PRO A 4 -12.36 -8.95 -28.47
C PRO A 4 -11.70 -8.67 -29.82
N ALA A 5 -12.47 -8.80 -30.90
CA ALA A 5 -11.95 -8.60 -32.26
C ALA A 5 -11.38 -7.17 -32.45
N GLU A 6 -12.07 -6.19 -31.92
CA GLU A 6 -11.65 -4.77 -31.98
C GLU A 6 -10.36 -4.53 -31.17
N PHE A 7 -10.16 -5.23 -30.04
CA PHE A 7 -8.90 -5.20 -29.28
C PHE A 7 -7.75 -5.74 -30.13
N ILE A 8 -7.95 -6.91 -30.76
CA ILE A 8 -6.96 -7.51 -31.65
C ILE A 8 -6.58 -6.55 -32.78
N GLN A 9 -7.57 -5.97 -33.47
CA GLN A 9 -7.36 -5.02 -34.56
C GLN A 9 -6.62 -3.74 -34.09
N LYS A 10 -6.97 -3.21 -32.90
CA LYS A 10 -6.30 -2.04 -32.29
C LYS A 10 -4.81 -2.31 -32.12
N TYR A 11 -4.45 -3.43 -31.50
CA TYR A 11 -3.04 -3.72 -31.21
C TYR A 11 -2.26 -4.25 -32.41
N GLN A 12 -2.90 -4.84 -33.41
CA GLN A 12 -2.26 -5.12 -34.69
C GLN A 12 -1.80 -3.83 -35.39
N ARG A 13 -2.62 -2.77 -35.35
CA ARG A 13 -2.24 -1.46 -35.93
C ARG A 13 -1.17 -0.76 -35.12
N LEU A 14 -1.25 -0.79 -33.77
CA LEU A 14 -0.34 -0.06 -32.89
C LEU A 14 1.05 -0.71 -32.80
N LEU A 15 1.12 -2.03 -32.74
CA LEU A 15 2.34 -2.77 -32.49
C LEU A 15 2.99 -3.34 -33.76
N GLY A 16 2.28 -3.38 -34.90
CA GLY A 16 2.82 -3.90 -36.16
C GLY A 16 3.38 -5.31 -35.99
N ASP A 17 4.66 -5.49 -36.32
CA ASP A 17 5.37 -6.80 -36.25
C ASP A 17 5.45 -7.39 -34.83
N GLN A 18 5.26 -6.60 -33.78
CA GLN A 18 5.25 -7.08 -32.40
C GLN A 18 3.85 -7.61 -31.97
N ALA A 19 2.78 -7.30 -32.72
CA ALA A 19 1.43 -7.67 -32.35
C ALA A 19 1.21 -9.17 -32.18
N PRO A 20 1.73 -10.08 -33.02
CA PRO A 20 1.55 -11.50 -32.82
C PRO A 20 2.12 -11.99 -31.48
N ALA A 21 3.30 -11.54 -31.09
CA ALA A 21 3.94 -11.90 -29.83
C ALA A 21 3.17 -11.32 -28.63
N PHE A 22 2.71 -10.07 -28.74
CA PHE A 22 1.89 -9.41 -27.72
C PHE A 22 0.57 -10.16 -27.49
N LEU A 23 -0.16 -10.47 -28.54
CA LEU A 23 -1.45 -11.18 -28.45
C LEU A 23 -1.28 -12.61 -27.93
N ALA A 24 -0.22 -13.31 -28.34
CA ALA A 24 0.08 -14.66 -27.83
C ALA A 24 0.42 -14.65 -26.32
N ALA A 25 0.94 -13.55 -25.77
CA ALA A 25 1.26 -13.45 -24.34
C ALA A 25 0.03 -13.56 -23.43
N PHE A 26 -1.16 -13.26 -23.93
CA PHE A 26 -2.41 -13.41 -23.13
C PHE A 26 -2.81 -14.87 -22.90
N ASP A 27 -2.30 -15.81 -23.67
CA ASP A 27 -2.49 -17.26 -23.46
C ASP A 27 -1.42 -17.87 -22.55
N GLY A 28 -0.41 -17.07 -22.16
CA GLY A 28 0.64 -17.50 -21.26
C GLY A 28 0.20 -17.61 -19.79
N PRO A 29 1.04 -18.21 -18.93
CA PRO A 29 0.76 -18.33 -17.51
C PRO A 29 0.75 -16.96 -16.81
N VAL A 30 -0.13 -16.81 -15.82
CA VAL A 30 -0.17 -15.62 -14.94
C VAL A 30 1.07 -15.61 -14.06
N GLU A 31 1.86 -14.54 -14.15
CA GLU A 31 3.02 -14.37 -13.29
C GLU A 31 2.60 -13.95 -11.87
N LYS A 32 3.14 -14.65 -10.88
CA LYS A 32 2.90 -14.35 -9.47
C LYS A 32 4.17 -13.80 -8.84
N GLY A 33 3.99 -12.82 -7.96
CA GLY A 33 5.09 -12.24 -7.21
C GLY A 33 4.68 -11.83 -5.81
N PHE A 34 5.68 -11.52 -5.01
CA PHE A 34 5.51 -10.96 -3.68
C PHE A 34 6.65 -10.00 -3.34
N ARG A 35 6.38 -9.08 -2.42
CA ARG A 35 7.39 -8.19 -1.85
C ARG A 35 7.62 -8.56 -0.39
N VAL A 36 8.86 -8.42 0.04
CA VAL A 36 9.28 -8.52 1.44
C VAL A 36 9.14 -7.13 2.09
N ASN A 37 8.63 -7.08 3.31
CA ASN A 37 8.61 -5.86 4.11
C ASN A 37 9.98 -5.66 4.78
N PRO A 38 10.73 -4.61 4.40
CA PRO A 38 12.09 -4.39 4.94
C PRO A 38 12.12 -4.02 6.43
N ASN A 39 10.97 -3.70 7.02
CA ASN A 39 10.84 -3.39 8.44
C ASN A 39 10.58 -4.64 9.31
N LYS A 40 10.54 -5.84 8.71
CA LYS A 40 10.23 -7.10 9.38
C LYS A 40 11.41 -8.08 9.36
N THR A 41 11.46 -8.96 10.34
CA THR A 41 12.43 -10.06 10.35
C THR A 41 12.21 -10.98 9.16
N VAL A 42 13.30 -11.38 8.51
CA VAL A 42 13.27 -12.37 7.41
C VAL A 42 13.41 -13.76 8.01
N THR A 43 12.34 -14.56 7.94
CA THR A 43 12.35 -15.96 8.43
C THR A 43 13.16 -16.89 7.51
N ALA A 44 13.47 -18.09 7.95
CA ALA A 44 14.12 -19.11 7.13
C ALA A 44 13.23 -19.49 5.92
N THR A 45 11.93 -19.59 6.13
CA THR A 45 10.92 -19.88 5.07
C THR A 45 10.88 -18.78 4.01
N MET A 46 10.89 -17.51 4.43
CA MET A 46 10.98 -16.38 3.48
C MET A 46 12.26 -16.45 2.65
N ARG A 47 13.40 -16.70 3.31
CA ARG A 47 14.71 -16.79 2.64
C ARG A 47 14.73 -17.85 1.55
N ALA A 48 14.12 -19.00 1.79
CA ALA A 48 13.98 -20.06 0.79
C ALA A 48 13.10 -19.63 -0.42
N LYS A 49 12.07 -18.81 -0.19
CA LYS A 49 11.20 -18.26 -1.26
C LYS A 49 11.84 -17.12 -2.07
N MET A 50 12.86 -16.47 -1.54
CA MET A 50 13.55 -15.33 -2.16
C MET A 50 14.56 -15.72 -3.26
N ALA A 51 14.51 -16.95 -3.77
CA ALA A 51 15.46 -17.48 -4.77
C ALA A 51 15.31 -16.85 -6.17
N ALA A 52 14.16 -16.29 -6.51
CA ALA A 52 13.88 -15.73 -7.83
C ALA A 52 13.57 -14.21 -7.75
N PRO A 53 14.58 -13.34 -7.68
CA PRO A 53 14.36 -11.90 -7.53
C PRO A 53 13.72 -11.30 -8.79
N VAL A 54 12.86 -10.29 -8.59
CA VAL A 54 12.35 -9.43 -9.67
C VAL A 54 13.45 -8.41 -10.02
N PRO A 55 13.92 -8.35 -11.25
CA PRO A 55 15.16 -7.61 -11.60
C PRO A 55 15.15 -6.11 -11.28
N TYR A 56 13.95 -5.52 -11.23
CA TYR A 56 13.76 -4.08 -11.02
C TYR A 56 13.24 -3.73 -9.64
N SER A 57 13.06 -4.71 -8.74
CA SER A 57 12.60 -4.43 -7.36
C SER A 57 13.49 -5.17 -6.35
N PRO A 58 14.25 -4.43 -5.52
CA PRO A 58 15.18 -5.04 -4.55
C PRO A 58 14.50 -5.83 -3.45
N ILE A 59 13.18 -5.61 -3.25
CA ILE A 59 12.36 -6.32 -2.27
C ILE A 59 11.33 -7.25 -2.92
N GLY A 60 11.35 -7.36 -4.26
CA GLY A 60 10.40 -8.13 -5.07
C GLY A 60 10.95 -9.48 -5.49
N TYR A 61 10.10 -10.49 -5.46
CA TYR A 61 10.43 -11.88 -5.83
C TYR A 61 9.30 -12.50 -6.63
N TYR A 62 9.65 -13.33 -7.62
CA TYR A 62 8.68 -14.20 -8.29
C TYR A 62 8.29 -15.35 -7.38
N GLY A 63 7.02 -15.70 -7.38
CA GLY A 63 6.47 -16.81 -6.62
C GLY A 63 5.12 -16.51 -5.99
N LYS A 64 4.46 -17.56 -5.56
CA LYS A 64 3.18 -17.49 -4.86
C LYS A 64 3.42 -17.48 -3.36
N VAL A 65 2.70 -16.63 -2.62
CA VAL A 65 2.61 -16.65 -1.16
C VAL A 65 1.18 -16.96 -0.73
N ASN A 66 1.06 -17.62 0.41
CA ASN A 66 -0.23 -18.02 0.97
C ASN A 66 -0.73 -16.95 1.95
N GLY A 67 -2.00 -16.54 1.82
CA GLY A 67 -2.61 -15.54 2.69
C GLY A 67 -2.76 -15.96 4.16
N ASN A 68 -2.73 -17.25 4.47
CA ASN A 68 -2.80 -17.78 5.83
C ASN A 68 -1.42 -18.09 6.44
N ALA A 69 -0.34 -17.88 5.69
CA ALA A 69 1.01 -18.08 6.22
C ALA A 69 1.34 -17.09 7.34
N LEU A 70 2.15 -17.55 8.30
CA LEU A 70 2.66 -16.72 9.40
C LEU A 70 3.22 -15.39 8.88
N GLU A 71 4.07 -15.46 7.86
CA GLU A 71 4.78 -14.32 7.30
C GLU A 71 3.85 -13.32 6.62
N HIS A 72 2.76 -13.80 6.00
CA HIS A 72 1.74 -12.93 5.43
C HIS A 72 0.91 -12.25 6.53
N LEU A 73 0.44 -13.02 7.51
CA LEU A 73 -0.38 -12.49 8.62
C LEU A 73 0.39 -11.51 9.52
N ALA A 74 1.69 -11.72 9.68
CA ALA A 74 2.60 -10.81 10.39
C ALA A 74 3.04 -9.60 9.55
N GLY A 75 2.59 -9.48 8.28
CA GLY A 75 2.93 -8.38 7.39
C GLY A 75 4.37 -8.36 6.88
N ALA A 76 5.06 -9.50 6.95
CA ALA A 76 6.44 -9.63 6.46
C ALA A 76 6.51 -9.80 4.93
N VAL A 77 5.43 -10.29 4.30
CA VAL A 77 5.30 -10.40 2.85
C VAL A 77 3.97 -9.85 2.35
N TYR A 78 3.97 -9.33 1.12
CA TYR A 78 2.79 -8.86 0.42
C TYR A 78 2.74 -9.44 -1.00
N SER A 79 1.68 -10.15 -1.37
CA SER A 79 1.47 -10.66 -2.73
C SER A 79 1.20 -9.50 -3.69
N GLN A 80 2.03 -9.34 -4.70
CA GLN A 80 1.86 -8.32 -5.74
C GLN A 80 2.33 -8.87 -7.09
N GLU A 81 1.62 -8.50 -8.13
CA GLU A 81 1.98 -8.78 -9.51
C GLU A 81 3.33 -8.08 -9.84
N PRO A 82 4.28 -8.76 -10.50
CA PRO A 82 5.63 -8.21 -10.69
C PRO A 82 5.66 -6.86 -11.40
N SER A 83 4.94 -6.65 -12.52
CA SER A 83 4.96 -5.36 -13.22
C SER A 83 4.43 -4.20 -12.36
N ALA A 84 3.46 -4.47 -11.48
CA ALA A 84 2.94 -3.47 -10.53
C ALA A 84 3.98 -3.02 -9.48
N MET A 85 5.06 -3.79 -9.27
CA MET A 85 6.14 -3.39 -8.35
C MET A 85 6.92 -2.21 -8.89
N THR A 86 7.03 -2.03 -10.20
CA THR A 86 7.75 -0.91 -10.83
C THR A 86 7.21 0.44 -10.39
N VAL A 87 5.92 0.54 -10.13
CA VAL A 87 5.27 1.79 -9.73
C VAL A 87 5.86 2.31 -8.42
N GLY A 88 6.01 1.46 -7.41
CA GLY A 88 6.64 1.83 -6.13
C GLY A 88 8.13 2.12 -6.27
N GLU A 89 8.83 1.40 -7.15
CA GLU A 89 10.26 1.63 -7.42
C GLU A 89 10.52 2.98 -8.08
N PHE A 90 9.68 3.40 -9.02
CA PHE A 90 9.80 4.72 -9.63
C PHE A 90 9.25 5.84 -8.74
N ALA A 91 8.22 5.55 -7.94
CA ALA A 91 7.73 6.49 -6.94
C ALA A 91 8.78 6.78 -5.86
N LYS A 92 9.35 5.79 -5.25
CA LYS A 92 10.48 5.80 -4.31
C LYS A 92 10.52 7.05 -3.41
N PRO A 93 9.55 7.23 -2.52
CA PRO A 93 9.52 8.38 -1.65
C PRO A 93 10.72 8.39 -0.70
N LYS A 94 11.16 9.58 -0.31
CA LYS A 94 12.26 9.76 0.64
C LYS A 94 11.73 9.77 2.07
N SER A 95 12.57 9.35 2.99
CA SER A 95 12.29 9.46 4.43
C SER A 95 11.87 10.89 4.80
N GLY A 96 10.79 11.05 5.54
CA GLY A 96 10.26 12.34 5.97
C GLY A 96 9.31 13.04 4.98
N GLU A 97 9.12 12.53 3.76
CA GLU A 97 8.18 13.11 2.79
C GLU A 97 6.71 12.96 3.24
N ARG A 98 5.88 13.90 2.78
CA ARG A 98 4.41 13.82 2.81
C ARG A 98 3.95 13.24 1.47
N VAL A 99 3.42 12.04 1.51
CA VAL A 99 3.07 11.27 0.32
C VAL A 99 1.56 11.05 0.29
N LEU A 100 0.97 11.14 -0.89
CA LEU A 100 -0.42 10.77 -1.16
C LEU A 100 -0.45 9.57 -2.12
N ASP A 101 -1.15 8.51 -1.74
CA ASP A 101 -1.62 7.46 -2.65
C ASP A 101 -3.12 7.69 -2.88
N LEU A 102 -3.47 8.24 -4.06
CA LEU A 102 -4.80 8.82 -4.29
C LEU A 102 -5.88 7.81 -4.65
N CYS A 103 -5.50 6.67 -5.25
CA CYS A 103 -6.41 5.59 -5.70
C CYS A 103 -5.91 4.23 -5.18
N ALA A 104 -5.83 4.09 -3.85
CA ALA A 104 -4.91 3.20 -3.18
C ALA A 104 -5.34 1.73 -3.07
N ALA A 105 -6.65 1.44 -3.03
CA ALA A 105 -7.11 0.07 -2.73
C ALA A 105 -6.72 -0.94 -3.83
N PRO A 106 -6.32 -2.13 -3.43
CA PRO A 106 -6.37 -2.71 -2.08
C PRO A 106 -5.15 -2.44 -1.18
N GLY A 107 -4.14 -1.64 -1.60
CA GLY A 107 -3.00 -1.27 -0.77
C GLY A 107 -1.64 -1.84 -1.20
N GLY A 108 -1.55 -2.44 -2.37
CA GLY A 108 -0.30 -3.00 -2.89
C GLY A 108 0.76 -1.92 -3.13
N LYS A 109 0.39 -0.80 -3.75
CA LYS A 109 1.27 0.35 -3.96
C LYS A 109 1.48 1.14 -2.67
N THR A 110 0.44 1.32 -1.86
CA THR A 110 0.52 1.90 -0.51
C THR A 110 1.61 1.24 0.35
N THR A 111 1.57 -0.10 0.48
CA THR A 111 2.58 -0.84 1.27
C THR A 111 3.97 -0.80 0.64
N HIS A 112 4.07 -0.61 -0.67
CA HIS A 112 5.34 -0.41 -1.34
C HIS A 112 5.93 0.99 -1.02
N LEU A 113 5.13 2.05 -1.05
CA LEU A 113 5.55 3.38 -0.63
C LEU A 113 6.02 3.40 0.84
N LEU A 114 5.32 2.68 1.72
CA LEU A 114 5.69 2.52 3.13
C LEU A 114 7.06 1.87 3.31
N SER A 115 7.46 0.95 2.42
CA SER A 115 8.78 0.31 2.49
C SER A 115 9.94 1.29 2.30
N TYR A 116 9.71 2.40 1.61
CA TYR A 116 10.69 3.48 1.42
C TYR A 116 10.62 4.56 2.51
N LEU A 117 9.45 4.77 3.11
CA LEU A 117 9.29 5.77 4.17
C LEU A 117 9.84 5.33 5.53
N HIS A 118 10.06 4.03 5.75
CA HIS A 118 10.65 3.48 6.99
C HIS A 118 10.03 4.07 8.27
N GLN A 119 8.69 4.10 8.36
CA GLN A 119 7.95 4.67 9.50
C GLN A 119 8.18 6.18 9.75
N THR A 120 8.73 6.90 8.78
CA THR A 120 8.97 8.36 8.86
C THR A 120 8.03 9.11 7.90
N GLY A 121 7.97 10.44 8.03
CA GLY A 121 7.09 11.25 7.18
C GLY A 121 5.61 10.96 7.42
N LEU A 122 4.81 11.17 6.39
CA LEU A 122 3.36 10.94 6.39
C LEU A 122 2.92 10.31 5.08
N LEU A 123 2.21 9.20 5.14
CA LEU A 123 1.46 8.68 4.00
C LEU A 123 -0.04 8.90 4.22
N VAL A 124 -0.66 9.71 3.38
CA VAL A 124 -2.11 9.74 3.24
C VAL A 124 -2.48 8.78 2.11
N THR A 125 -3.36 7.85 2.40
CA THR A 125 -3.81 6.88 1.40
C THR A 125 -5.33 6.95 1.28
N ASN A 126 -5.83 7.08 0.05
CA ASN A 126 -7.23 7.36 -0.22
C ASN A 126 -7.86 6.31 -1.12
N GLU A 127 -9.10 5.98 -0.82
CA GLU A 127 -9.95 5.17 -1.68
C GLU A 127 -11.40 5.71 -1.64
N ILE A 128 -11.93 6.05 -2.80
CA ILE A 128 -13.30 6.58 -2.90
C ILE A 128 -14.37 5.52 -2.64
N ASN A 129 -14.08 4.26 -2.98
CA ASN A 129 -15.03 3.17 -2.80
C ASN A 129 -15.02 2.67 -1.35
N ARG A 130 -16.19 2.79 -0.68
CA ARG A 130 -16.37 2.42 0.73
C ARG A 130 -16.11 0.94 1.03
N GLN A 131 -16.34 0.05 0.09
CA GLN A 131 -16.08 -1.39 0.30
C GLN A 131 -14.58 -1.68 0.16
N ARG A 132 -13.92 -1.07 -0.84
CA ARG A 132 -12.51 -1.29 -1.10
C ARG A 132 -11.59 -0.67 -0.03
N VAL A 133 -12.01 0.45 0.61
CA VAL A 133 -11.21 1.09 1.68
C VAL A 133 -11.00 0.17 2.89
N THR A 134 -11.89 -0.78 3.13
CA THR A 134 -11.72 -1.77 4.21
C THR A 134 -10.52 -2.67 3.94
N ALA A 135 -10.40 -3.23 2.73
CA ALA A 135 -9.24 -4.04 2.34
C ALA A 135 -7.93 -3.25 2.39
N LEU A 136 -7.96 -1.97 2.00
CA LEU A 136 -6.82 -1.06 2.17
C LEU A 136 -6.43 -0.93 3.64
N GLY A 137 -7.41 -0.70 4.52
CA GLY A 137 -7.20 -0.60 5.96
C GLY A 137 -6.55 -1.84 6.56
N ASP A 138 -7.02 -3.02 6.17
CA ASP A 138 -6.51 -4.30 6.66
C ASP A 138 -5.07 -4.56 6.18
N ASN A 139 -4.75 -4.17 4.95
CA ASN A 139 -3.40 -4.30 4.40
C ASN A 139 -2.40 -3.33 5.05
N VAL A 140 -2.80 -2.09 5.33
CA VAL A 140 -1.99 -1.09 6.05
C VAL A 140 -1.75 -1.54 7.50
N GLU A 141 -2.78 -2.06 8.18
CA GLU A 141 -2.67 -2.60 9.54
C GLU A 141 -1.72 -3.79 9.59
N ARG A 142 -1.90 -4.76 8.69
CA ARG A 142 -1.03 -5.93 8.59
C ARG A 142 0.42 -5.57 8.31
N TYR A 143 0.66 -4.57 7.48
CA TYR A 143 2.02 -4.05 7.23
C TYR A 143 2.70 -3.52 8.49
N GLY A 144 1.93 -3.09 9.49
CA GLY A 144 2.42 -2.49 10.73
C GLY A 144 2.80 -1.02 10.58
N ALA A 145 2.08 -0.28 9.72
CA ALA A 145 2.35 1.13 9.48
C ALA A 145 1.87 2.03 10.64
N ARG A 146 2.73 2.95 11.09
CA ARG A 146 2.42 3.96 12.13
C ARG A 146 2.26 5.37 11.58
N ASN A 147 2.80 5.63 10.40
CA ASN A 147 2.85 6.95 9.76
C ASN A 147 1.79 7.13 8.66
N THR A 148 0.66 6.44 8.76
CA THR A 148 -0.37 6.41 7.70
C THR A 148 -1.71 6.91 8.19
N VAL A 149 -2.37 7.72 7.37
CA VAL A 149 -3.77 8.15 7.52
C VAL A 149 -4.56 7.62 6.32
N ILE A 150 -5.71 7.00 6.58
CA ILE A 150 -6.57 6.45 5.53
C ILE A 150 -7.83 7.32 5.40
N THR A 151 -8.11 7.77 4.19
CA THR A 151 -9.30 8.58 3.86
C THR A 151 -10.23 7.82 2.92
N ASN A 152 -11.53 8.13 3.00
CA ASN A 152 -12.54 7.62 2.07
C ASN A 152 -13.24 8.82 1.42
N GLU A 153 -12.50 9.51 0.52
CA GLU A 153 -12.89 10.81 -0.04
C GLU A 153 -12.75 10.89 -1.55
N THR A 154 -13.43 11.89 -2.11
CA THR A 154 -13.21 12.29 -3.50
C THR A 154 -11.89 13.07 -3.62
N PRO A 155 -11.20 13.01 -4.78
CA PRO A 155 -10.02 13.84 -5.03
C PRO A 155 -10.27 15.33 -4.80
N ALA A 156 -11.44 15.85 -5.19
CA ALA A 156 -11.83 17.25 -5.00
C ALA A 156 -11.94 17.66 -3.52
N ALA A 157 -12.48 16.79 -2.67
CA ALA A 157 -12.55 17.04 -1.23
C ALA A 157 -11.15 17.08 -0.60
N LEU A 158 -10.26 16.18 -1.00
CA LEU A 158 -8.87 16.18 -0.56
C LEU A 158 -8.14 17.44 -1.02
N ALA A 159 -8.27 17.84 -2.30
CA ALA A 159 -7.64 19.02 -2.86
C ALA A 159 -8.07 20.32 -2.13
N LYS A 160 -9.35 20.41 -1.76
CA LYS A 160 -9.87 21.55 -0.97
C LYS A 160 -9.24 21.63 0.43
N GLU A 161 -9.00 20.49 1.07
CA GLU A 161 -8.47 20.42 2.44
C GLU A 161 -6.94 20.39 2.49
N LEU A 162 -6.24 19.93 1.45
CA LEU A 162 -4.80 19.72 1.44
C LEU A 162 -4.11 20.36 0.22
N PRO A 163 -4.38 21.65 -0.13
CA PRO A 163 -3.75 22.30 -1.28
C PRO A 163 -2.25 22.47 -1.02
N GLY A 164 -1.40 22.15 -2.01
CA GLY A 164 0.04 22.30 -1.96
C GLY A 164 0.74 21.56 -0.81
N PHE A 165 0.14 20.47 -0.36
CA PHE A 165 0.58 19.82 0.88
C PHE A 165 1.60 18.70 0.67
N PHE A 166 1.53 17.96 -0.45
CA PHE A 166 2.30 16.75 -0.65
C PHE A 166 3.61 16.98 -1.41
N ASP A 167 4.65 16.31 -0.97
CA ASP A 167 5.94 16.20 -1.66
C ASP A 167 5.86 15.27 -2.85
N ARG A 168 4.98 14.26 -2.74
CA ARG A 168 4.80 13.20 -3.74
C ARG A 168 3.37 12.74 -3.78
N ILE A 169 2.83 12.59 -4.99
CA ILE A 169 1.50 12.04 -5.23
C ILE A 169 1.62 10.87 -6.19
N LEU A 170 1.09 9.72 -5.80
CA LEU A 170 0.86 8.58 -6.67
C LEU A 170 -0.60 8.57 -7.10
N VAL A 171 -0.81 8.54 -8.41
CA VAL A 171 -2.10 8.29 -9.05
C VAL A 171 -1.97 6.99 -9.85
N ASP A 172 -2.21 5.87 -9.16
CA ASP A 172 -2.43 4.58 -9.83
C ASP A 172 -3.89 4.58 -10.30
N ALA A 173 -4.09 5.04 -11.52
CA ALA A 173 -5.40 5.50 -11.97
C ALA A 173 -6.36 4.34 -12.23
N PRO A 174 -7.66 4.49 -11.89
CA PRO A 174 -8.67 3.55 -12.37
C PRO A 174 -8.70 3.61 -13.90
N CYS A 175 -8.43 2.48 -14.56
CA CYS A 175 -8.21 2.38 -15.99
C CYS A 175 -9.03 1.23 -16.61
N SER A 176 -8.96 1.07 -17.93
CA SER A 176 -9.62 0.00 -18.66
C SER A 176 -9.11 -1.41 -18.32
N GLY A 177 -7.91 -1.49 -17.72
CA GLY A 177 -7.38 -2.74 -17.16
C GLY A 177 -6.96 -3.78 -18.20
N GLU A 178 -6.62 -3.37 -19.42
CA GLU A 178 -6.24 -4.29 -20.50
C GLU A 178 -5.06 -5.20 -20.12
N GLY A 179 -4.13 -4.73 -19.31
CA GLY A 179 -3.03 -5.51 -18.76
C GLY A 179 -3.46 -6.54 -17.73
N MET A 180 -4.72 -6.53 -17.29
CA MET A 180 -5.25 -7.50 -16.33
C MET A 180 -6.04 -8.62 -16.98
N PHE A 181 -6.27 -8.59 -18.30
CA PHE A 181 -7.11 -9.57 -18.99
C PHE A 181 -6.68 -11.02 -18.75
N ARG A 182 -5.38 -11.30 -18.74
CA ARG A 182 -4.84 -12.64 -18.45
C ARG A 182 -5.19 -13.12 -17.03
N LYS A 183 -5.28 -12.21 -16.07
CA LYS A 183 -5.54 -12.50 -14.66
C LYS A 183 -7.01 -12.44 -14.30
N ASP A 184 -7.75 -11.54 -14.94
CA ASP A 184 -9.18 -11.28 -14.72
C ASP A 184 -9.94 -11.42 -16.04
N HIS A 185 -10.44 -12.63 -16.30
CA HIS A 185 -11.17 -12.93 -17.52
C HIS A 185 -12.51 -12.20 -17.63
N ASP A 186 -13.09 -11.77 -16.51
CA ASP A 186 -14.34 -11.01 -16.52
C ASP A 186 -14.12 -9.59 -17.03
N ALA A 187 -12.93 -9.01 -16.84
CA ALA A 187 -12.57 -7.69 -17.36
C ALA A 187 -12.68 -7.63 -18.90
N VAL A 188 -12.40 -8.72 -19.60
CA VAL A 188 -12.52 -8.83 -21.06
C VAL A 188 -13.95 -8.62 -21.53
N GLN A 189 -14.95 -9.09 -20.77
CA GLN A 189 -16.37 -9.05 -21.15
C GLN A 189 -16.95 -7.62 -21.07
N TYR A 190 -16.37 -6.77 -20.23
CA TYR A 190 -16.80 -5.37 -20.06
C TYR A 190 -16.05 -4.39 -20.95
N TRP A 191 -14.98 -4.86 -21.63
CA TRP A 191 -14.19 -4.00 -22.51
C TRP A 191 -14.92 -3.72 -23.83
N THR A 192 -14.96 -2.44 -24.20
CA THR A 192 -15.44 -1.96 -25.50
C THR A 192 -14.42 -0.97 -26.08
N PRO A 193 -14.44 -0.70 -27.40
CA PRO A 193 -13.51 0.26 -28.01
C PRO A 193 -13.54 1.65 -27.39
N ASP A 194 -14.68 2.09 -26.86
CA ASP A 194 -14.85 3.42 -26.24
C ASP A 194 -14.51 3.43 -24.74
N TYR A 195 -14.32 2.26 -24.12
CA TYR A 195 -14.09 2.16 -22.66
C TYR A 195 -12.78 2.85 -22.23
N PRO A 196 -11.65 2.71 -22.94
CA PRO A 196 -10.42 3.47 -22.62
C PRO A 196 -10.62 4.98 -22.62
N ALA A 197 -11.35 5.54 -23.59
CA ALA A 197 -11.64 6.97 -23.66
C ALA A 197 -12.49 7.46 -22.46
N ALA A 198 -13.48 6.66 -22.04
CA ALA A 198 -14.28 6.96 -20.85
C ALA A 198 -13.45 6.90 -19.55
N CYS A 199 -12.48 5.98 -19.46
CA CYS A 199 -11.53 5.93 -18.36
C CYS A 199 -10.59 7.14 -18.36
N ALA A 200 -10.08 7.54 -19.53
CA ALA A 200 -9.22 8.70 -19.69
C ALA A 200 -9.89 10.00 -19.21
N GLU A 201 -11.18 10.18 -19.49
CA GLU A 201 -11.93 11.34 -18.99
C GLU A 201 -12.00 11.39 -17.45
N ARG A 202 -12.23 10.25 -16.81
CA ARG A 202 -12.18 10.13 -15.35
C ARG A 202 -10.78 10.43 -14.80
N GLN A 203 -9.75 9.95 -15.46
CA GLN A 203 -8.35 10.16 -15.08
C GLN A 203 -7.97 11.64 -15.16
N ARG A 204 -8.45 12.39 -16.19
CA ARG A 204 -8.28 13.86 -16.28
C ARG A 204 -8.85 14.56 -15.06
N GLN A 205 -10.06 14.17 -14.63
CA GLN A 205 -10.70 14.74 -13.43
C GLN A 205 -9.87 14.46 -12.16
N ILE A 206 -9.34 13.25 -12.01
CA ILE A 206 -8.48 12.88 -10.87
C ILE A 206 -7.19 13.69 -10.89
N LEU A 207 -6.51 13.77 -12.04
CA LEU A 207 -5.25 14.49 -12.19
C LEU A 207 -5.42 15.99 -11.97
N THR A 208 -6.52 16.60 -12.45
CA THR A 208 -6.87 18.02 -12.21
C THR A 208 -6.92 18.33 -10.70
N GLU A 209 -7.40 17.41 -9.88
CA GLU A 209 -7.43 17.60 -8.43
C GLU A 209 -6.07 17.27 -7.79
N ALA A 210 -5.36 16.24 -8.29
CA ALA A 210 -4.04 15.86 -7.78
C ALA A 210 -3.02 17.00 -7.90
N VAL A 211 -3.00 17.70 -9.03
CA VAL A 211 -2.10 18.85 -9.29
C VAL A 211 -2.23 19.93 -8.20
N LYS A 212 -3.45 20.22 -7.74
CA LYS A 212 -3.72 21.24 -6.71
C LYS A 212 -3.12 20.90 -5.35
N MET A 213 -2.85 19.63 -5.09
CA MET A 213 -2.34 19.13 -3.82
C MET A 213 -0.81 19.05 -3.78
N LEU A 214 -0.15 19.16 -4.92
CA LEU A 214 1.30 19.07 -5.03
C LEU A 214 1.94 20.40 -4.64
N ARG A 215 3.01 20.33 -3.85
CA ARG A 215 3.82 21.51 -3.53
C ARG A 215 4.84 21.79 -4.66
N PRO A 216 5.36 23.01 -4.75
CA PRO A 216 6.48 23.32 -5.65
C PRO A 216 7.67 22.37 -5.43
N GLY A 217 8.24 21.83 -6.50
CA GLY A 217 9.29 20.83 -6.48
C GLY A 217 8.82 19.41 -6.13
N GLY A 218 7.51 19.21 -5.94
CA GLY A 218 6.93 17.90 -5.69
C GLY A 218 6.85 17.03 -6.94
N HIS A 219 6.66 15.71 -6.74
CA HIS A 219 6.62 14.72 -7.82
C HIS A 219 5.23 14.11 -7.96
N LEU A 220 4.75 14.03 -9.19
CA LEU A 220 3.56 13.26 -9.56
C LEU A 220 4.00 11.96 -10.23
N ILE A 221 3.54 10.83 -9.72
CA ILE A 221 3.69 9.52 -10.34
C ILE A 221 2.33 9.11 -10.85
N TYR A 222 2.25 8.90 -12.16
CA TYR A 222 1.05 8.40 -12.83
C TYR A 222 1.30 6.98 -13.29
N SER A 223 0.34 6.08 -13.06
CA SER A 223 0.41 4.71 -13.55
C SER A 223 -0.96 4.17 -13.92
N THR A 224 -0.96 3.25 -14.87
CA THR A 224 -2.12 2.44 -15.27
C THR A 224 -1.71 0.98 -15.45
N CYS A 225 -2.67 0.08 -15.39
CA CYS A 225 -2.49 -1.31 -15.80
C CYS A 225 -3.19 -1.58 -17.15
N THR A 226 -3.12 -0.62 -18.07
CA THR A 226 -3.65 -0.76 -19.44
C THR A 226 -2.53 -0.57 -20.46
N PHE A 227 -2.83 -0.84 -21.73
CA PHE A 227 -1.96 -0.56 -22.87
C PHE A 227 -2.55 0.53 -23.77
N ALA A 228 -3.72 1.08 -23.44
CA ALA A 228 -4.47 2.01 -24.24
C ALA A 228 -3.76 3.38 -24.31
N PRO A 229 -3.36 3.87 -25.50
CA PRO A 229 -2.73 5.18 -25.65
C PRO A 229 -3.55 6.33 -25.08
N GLU A 230 -4.88 6.21 -25.14
CA GLU A 230 -5.84 7.18 -24.64
C GLU A 230 -5.66 7.48 -23.15
N GLU A 231 -5.27 6.44 -22.39
CA GLU A 231 -5.06 6.48 -20.93
C GLU A 231 -3.60 6.69 -20.55
N ASP A 232 -2.67 6.53 -21.46
CA ASP A 232 -1.24 6.53 -21.24
C ASP A 232 -0.56 7.78 -21.87
N GLU A 233 0.00 7.68 -23.09
CA GLU A 233 0.70 8.79 -23.74
C GLU A 233 -0.19 10.01 -23.97
N GLN A 234 -1.43 9.82 -24.42
CA GLN A 234 -2.36 10.93 -24.67
C GLN A 234 -2.75 11.62 -23.37
N MET A 235 -2.81 10.87 -22.25
CA MET A 235 -3.02 11.47 -20.94
C MET A 235 -1.83 12.34 -20.52
N MET A 236 -0.61 11.87 -20.75
CA MET A 236 0.60 12.65 -20.43
C MET A 236 0.74 13.88 -21.36
N ALA A 237 0.45 13.75 -22.66
CA ALA A 237 0.41 14.85 -23.59
C ALA A 237 -0.60 15.92 -23.16
N TRP A 238 -1.82 15.51 -22.77
CA TRP A 238 -2.83 16.40 -22.22
C TRP A 238 -2.35 17.11 -20.95
N LEU A 239 -1.72 16.37 -20.02
CA LEU A 239 -1.26 16.95 -18.76
C LEU A 239 -0.17 18.00 -18.99
N LEU A 240 0.81 17.72 -19.84
CA LEU A 240 1.90 18.66 -20.16
C LEU A 240 1.40 19.90 -20.89
N THR A 241 0.38 19.75 -21.75
CA THR A 241 -0.25 20.88 -22.46
C THR A 241 -1.09 21.74 -21.52
N THR A 242 -1.84 21.09 -20.59
CA THR A 242 -2.76 21.80 -19.68
C THR A 242 -2.01 22.45 -18.52
N TYR A 243 -0.92 21.85 -18.09
CA TYR A 243 -0.09 22.28 -16.94
C TYR A 243 1.38 22.33 -17.36
N PRO A 244 1.80 23.38 -18.09
CA PRO A 244 3.16 23.50 -18.62
C PRO A 244 4.25 23.60 -17.53
N GLU A 245 3.86 23.71 -16.26
CA GLU A 245 4.75 23.68 -15.11
C GLU A 245 5.24 22.27 -14.75
N PHE A 246 4.71 21.22 -15.40
CA PHE A 246 5.20 19.86 -15.23
C PHE A 246 6.25 19.50 -16.26
N GLU A 247 7.26 18.78 -15.81
CA GLU A 247 8.29 18.18 -16.65
C GLU A 247 8.36 16.67 -16.39
N LEU A 248 8.41 15.86 -17.45
CA LEU A 248 8.66 14.43 -17.34
C LEU A 248 10.12 14.14 -16.94
N GLU A 249 10.31 13.38 -15.88
CA GLU A 249 11.61 12.83 -15.50
C GLU A 249 11.89 11.51 -16.23
N PRO A 250 13.11 11.29 -16.75
CA PRO A 250 13.44 10.04 -17.41
C PRO A 250 13.46 8.88 -16.40
N LEU A 251 12.77 7.79 -16.73
CA LEU A 251 12.79 6.57 -15.94
C LEU A 251 13.94 5.66 -16.37
N ALA A 252 14.64 5.08 -15.39
CA ALA A 252 15.69 4.09 -15.63
C ALA A 252 15.05 2.74 -16.04
N LYS A 253 14.86 2.54 -17.32
CA LYS A 253 14.23 1.34 -17.89
C LYS A 253 15.18 0.16 -17.89
N THR A 254 14.71 -0.98 -17.40
CA THR A 254 15.47 -2.23 -17.29
C THR A 254 14.55 -3.42 -17.56
N ALA A 255 15.11 -4.61 -17.78
CA ALA A 255 14.41 -5.89 -17.80
C ALA A 255 13.20 -5.94 -18.76
N GLY A 256 13.33 -5.43 -19.97
CA GLY A 256 12.28 -5.45 -21.00
C GLY A 256 11.30 -4.27 -20.96
N MET A 257 11.51 -3.31 -20.06
CA MET A 257 10.79 -2.03 -20.12
C MET A 257 11.20 -1.25 -21.36
N VAL A 258 10.25 -0.62 -22.01
CA VAL A 258 10.49 0.18 -23.22
C VAL A 258 10.02 1.63 -23.02
N ASP A 259 10.47 2.50 -23.89
CA ASP A 259 10.00 3.89 -23.94
C ASP A 259 8.50 3.92 -24.27
N ALA A 260 7.79 4.87 -23.67
CA ALA A 260 6.47 5.25 -24.15
C ALA A 260 6.57 5.74 -25.61
N LYS A 261 5.47 5.72 -26.31
CA LYS A 261 5.39 5.93 -27.78
C LYS A 261 4.85 7.32 -28.10
N PRO A 262 5.72 8.33 -28.35
CA PRO A 262 5.25 9.67 -28.70
C PRO A 262 4.27 9.68 -29.87
N GLU A 263 4.48 8.81 -30.86
CA GLU A 263 3.65 8.67 -32.06
C GLU A 263 2.22 8.16 -31.75
N TRP A 264 1.96 7.67 -30.55
CA TRP A 264 0.63 7.27 -30.09
C TRP A 264 -0.17 8.43 -29.47
N ALA A 265 0.44 9.61 -29.37
CA ALA A 265 -0.16 10.84 -28.91
C ALA A 265 0.08 11.99 -29.90
N ASP A 266 0.68 13.08 -29.44
CA ASP A 266 0.94 14.31 -30.20
C ASP A 266 2.34 14.38 -30.85
N GLY A 267 3.13 13.34 -30.70
CA GLY A 267 4.50 13.28 -31.24
C GLY A 267 5.56 13.98 -30.36
N ASN A 268 5.20 14.50 -29.18
CA ASN A 268 6.13 15.13 -28.26
C ASN A 268 7.20 14.13 -27.79
N PRO A 269 8.49 14.32 -28.15
CA PRO A 269 9.57 13.37 -27.81
C PRO A 269 9.78 13.19 -26.30
N GLU A 270 9.38 14.17 -25.47
CA GLU A 270 9.46 14.07 -24.02
C GLU A 270 8.68 12.88 -23.46
N LEU A 271 7.61 12.46 -24.14
CA LEU A 271 6.79 11.30 -23.73
C LEU A 271 7.60 10.01 -23.65
N ALA A 272 8.66 9.87 -24.42
CA ALA A 272 9.57 8.72 -24.37
C ALA A 272 10.28 8.56 -23.01
N LYS A 273 10.28 9.59 -22.14
CA LYS A 273 10.80 9.49 -20.77
C LYS A 273 9.95 8.56 -19.90
N ALA A 274 8.65 8.43 -20.15
CA ALA A 274 7.77 7.46 -19.49
C ALA A 274 8.10 6.02 -19.92
N ALA A 275 7.61 5.03 -19.17
CA ALA A 275 7.90 3.63 -19.39
C ALA A 275 6.64 2.82 -19.70
N ARG A 276 6.74 1.91 -20.68
CA ARG A 276 5.79 0.87 -20.96
C ARG A 276 6.35 -0.51 -20.61
N LEU A 277 5.50 -1.33 -20.05
CA LEU A 277 5.76 -2.72 -19.70
C LEU A 277 4.77 -3.59 -20.48
N PHE A 278 5.29 -4.42 -21.38
CA PHE A 278 4.45 -5.32 -22.19
C PHE A 278 4.71 -6.78 -21.81
N PRO A 279 3.67 -7.63 -21.73
CA PRO A 279 3.81 -9.03 -21.28
C PRO A 279 4.64 -9.92 -22.22
N HIS A 280 4.86 -9.53 -23.46
CA HIS A 280 5.72 -10.25 -24.41
C HIS A 280 7.20 -9.86 -24.31
N LEU A 281 7.52 -8.75 -23.62
CA LEU A 281 8.89 -8.27 -23.43
C LEU A 281 9.43 -8.54 -22.04
N MET A 282 8.56 -8.79 -21.06
CA MET A 282 8.94 -9.00 -19.66
C MET A 282 8.02 -9.97 -18.94
N ARG A 283 8.49 -10.49 -17.82
CA ARG A 283 7.69 -11.33 -16.94
C ARG A 283 6.77 -10.45 -16.07
N GLY A 284 5.51 -10.32 -16.44
CA GLY A 284 4.50 -9.53 -15.77
C GLY A 284 3.26 -9.34 -16.64
N GLU A 285 2.24 -8.66 -16.09
CA GLU A 285 0.97 -8.43 -16.80
C GLU A 285 1.03 -7.21 -17.73
N GLY A 286 1.65 -6.16 -17.30
CA GLY A 286 1.83 -4.91 -18.04
C GLY A 286 1.42 -3.66 -17.27
N HIS A 287 2.14 -2.57 -17.51
CA HIS A 287 1.88 -1.25 -16.91
C HIS A 287 2.36 -0.13 -17.82
N PHE A 288 1.80 1.05 -17.58
CA PHE A 288 2.38 2.33 -18.00
C PHE A 288 2.76 3.13 -16.74
N ILE A 289 3.91 3.80 -16.77
CA ILE A 289 4.36 4.62 -15.66
C ILE A 289 5.01 5.90 -16.20
N ALA A 290 4.59 7.04 -15.65
CA ALA A 290 5.20 8.34 -15.88
C ALA A 290 5.53 9.00 -14.53
N LYS A 291 6.68 9.66 -14.45
CA LYS A 291 7.10 10.45 -13.31
C LYS A 291 7.34 11.88 -13.75
N LEU A 292 6.72 12.81 -13.04
CA LEU A 292 6.79 14.24 -13.38
C LEU A 292 7.22 15.03 -12.14
N VAL A 293 7.95 16.12 -12.38
CA VAL A 293 8.26 17.13 -11.37
C VAL A 293 7.43 18.38 -11.63
N TYR A 294 6.94 19.01 -10.56
CA TYR A 294 6.13 20.21 -10.60
C TYR A 294 6.98 21.45 -10.30
N HIS A 295 7.12 22.34 -11.24
CA HIS A 295 7.88 23.61 -11.14
C HIS A 295 7.00 24.83 -10.84
N GLY A 296 5.67 24.64 -10.73
CA GLY A 296 4.74 25.72 -10.51
C GLY A 296 4.79 26.28 -9.09
N THR A 297 3.98 27.31 -8.87
CA THR A 297 3.82 27.97 -7.57
C THR A 297 2.44 27.64 -7.02
N THR A 298 2.39 26.84 -5.97
CA THR A 298 1.14 26.59 -5.22
C THR A 298 1.18 27.34 -3.90
N GLU A 299 0.16 28.12 -3.60
CA GLU A 299 0.05 28.77 -2.31
C GLU A 299 -0.16 27.72 -1.22
N VAL A 300 0.84 27.52 -0.40
CA VAL A 300 0.79 26.62 0.75
C VAL A 300 0.21 27.39 1.94
N LYS A 301 -1.01 27.05 2.34
CA LYS A 301 -1.61 27.63 3.55
C LYS A 301 -1.09 26.91 4.79
N ASP A 302 -0.54 27.66 5.73
CA ASP A 302 -0.19 27.13 7.04
C ASP A 302 -1.42 26.54 7.73
N LYS A 303 -1.38 25.24 8.00
CA LYS A 303 -2.44 24.52 8.70
C LYS A 303 -2.02 24.17 10.11
N LYS A 304 -2.96 24.27 11.04
CA LYS A 304 -2.74 23.77 12.39
C LYS A 304 -2.56 22.26 12.34
N MET A 305 -1.47 21.75 12.91
CA MET A 305 -1.23 20.32 13.05
C MET A 305 -2.14 19.73 14.13
N VAL A 306 -2.39 18.42 14.01
CA VAL A 306 -3.12 17.66 15.03
C VAL A 306 -2.48 17.81 16.40
N ARG A 307 -3.30 17.75 17.44
CA ARG A 307 -2.87 17.86 18.84
C ARG A 307 -3.41 16.67 19.62
N GLU A 308 -2.83 16.46 20.79
CA GLU A 308 -3.30 15.44 21.69
C GLU A 308 -4.72 15.77 22.19
N GLU A 309 -5.60 14.77 22.10
CA GLU A 309 -7.00 14.86 22.51
C GLU A 309 -7.36 13.66 23.40
N LEU A 310 -6.97 13.75 24.69
CA LEU A 310 -7.28 12.77 25.73
C LEU A 310 -7.89 13.46 26.95
N SER A 311 -8.89 12.83 27.56
CA SER A 311 -9.32 13.17 28.92
C SER A 311 -8.23 12.76 29.95
N ALA A 312 -8.27 13.36 31.13
CA ALA A 312 -7.33 13.00 32.21
C ALA A 312 -7.36 11.50 32.54
N THR A 313 -8.55 10.90 32.57
CA THR A 313 -8.73 9.46 32.82
C THR A 313 -8.11 8.61 31.71
N GLN A 314 -8.33 8.96 30.45
CA GLN A 314 -7.74 8.23 29.31
C GLN A 314 -6.23 8.32 29.31
N ARG A 315 -5.67 9.50 29.59
CA ARG A 315 -4.24 9.71 29.74
C ARG A 315 -3.64 8.85 30.85
N GLN A 316 -4.30 8.80 32.03
CA GLN A 316 -3.84 7.97 33.14
C GLN A 316 -3.83 6.47 32.77
N LEU A 317 -4.92 5.96 32.17
CA LEU A 317 -5.01 4.56 31.76
C LEU A 317 -3.94 4.18 30.73
N TRP A 318 -3.62 5.08 29.80
CA TRP A 318 -2.55 4.90 28.83
C TRP A 318 -1.18 4.90 29.49
N THR A 319 -0.91 5.87 30.38
CA THR A 319 0.34 5.95 31.15
C THR A 319 0.55 4.71 32.02
N ASP A 320 -0.48 4.24 32.72
CA ASP A 320 -0.43 3.01 33.51
C ASP A 320 -0.14 1.77 32.66
N PHE A 321 -0.67 1.73 31.43
CA PHE A 321 -0.34 0.66 30.48
C PHE A 321 1.13 0.71 30.10
N LEU A 322 1.66 1.86 29.67
CA LEU A 322 3.06 2.03 29.27
C LEU A 322 4.02 1.69 30.41
N GLN A 323 3.74 2.12 31.63
CA GLN A 323 4.56 1.79 32.79
C GLN A 323 4.63 0.27 33.04
N LYS A 324 3.51 -0.45 32.90
CA LYS A 324 3.46 -1.91 32.99
C LYS A 324 4.22 -2.61 31.86
N GLN A 325 4.42 -1.91 30.71
CA GLN A 325 5.22 -2.40 29.60
C GLN A 325 6.71 -1.98 29.72
N ALA A 326 7.11 -1.39 30.84
CA ALA A 326 8.46 -0.84 31.06
C ALA A 326 8.91 0.15 29.95
N THR A 327 7.96 0.89 29.38
CA THR A 327 8.20 1.93 28.39
C THR A 327 7.50 3.24 28.78
N THR A 328 8.01 4.38 28.31
CA THR A 328 7.48 5.70 28.67
C THR A 328 6.76 6.41 27.53
N SER A 329 7.07 6.06 26.28
CA SER A 329 6.47 6.70 25.10
C SER A 329 6.56 5.83 23.85
N LEU A 330 5.72 6.12 22.89
CA LEU A 330 5.84 5.66 21.50
C LEU A 330 6.25 6.84 20.61
N PRO A 331 7.24 6.69 19.71
CA PRO A 331 7.82 7.82 18.98
C PRO A 331 6.86 8.40 17.93
N ALA A 332 6.96 9.72 17.73
CA ALA A 332 6.40 10.50 16.61
C ALA A 332 4.88 10.44 16.39
N LEU A 333 4.08 10.06 17.38
CA LEU A 333 2.63 9.96 17.29
C LEU A 333 1.93 10.93 18.24
N VAL A 334 0.86 11.53 17.76
CA VAL A 334 -0.06 12.36 18.55
C VAL A 334 -1.24 11.51 18.99
N LEU A 335 -1.51 11.47 20.30
CA LEU A 335 -2.55 10.61 20.85
C LEU A 335 -3.92 11.27 20.70
N GLN A 336 -4.87 10.57 20.07
CA GLN A 336 -6.25 11.01 19.94
C GLN A 336 -7.22 9.88 20.30
N ALA A 337 -8.22 10.21 21.13
CA ALA A 337 -9.28 9.28 21.50
C ALA A 337 -10.53 9.55 20.65
N HIS A 338 -11.03 8.51 19.99
CA HIS A 338 -12.30 8.49 19.29
C HIS A 338 -13.24 7.52 20.01
N GLY A 339 -14.10 8.05 20.88
CA GLY A 339 -14.87 7.22 21.80
C GLY A 339 -13.97 6.49 22.79
N ASP A 340 -14.02 5.19 22.80
CA ASP A 340 -13.19 4.31 23.64
C ASP A 340 -11.89 3.84 22.93
N GLN A 341 -11.70 4.17 21.67
CA GLN A 341 -10.52 3.80 20.89
C GLN A 341 -9.43 4.87 20.98
N LEU A 342 -8.19 4.44 21.19
CA LEU A 342 -7.01 5.30 21.18
C LEU A 342 -6.25 5.12 19.88
N TYR A 343 -6.02 6.21 19.18
CA TYR A 343 -5.20 6.26 17.96
C TYR A 343 -3.90 7.01 18.19
N GLY A 344 -2.85 6.53 17.54
CA GLY A 344 -1.61 7.26 17.33
C GLY A 344 -1.66 7.90 15.94
N VAL A 345 -1.84 9.21 15.88
CA VAL A 345 -1.95 9.99 14.63
C VAL A 345 -0.58 10.53 14.26
N PRO A 346 -0.14 10.43 12.97
CA PRO A 346 1.12 11.03 12.54
C PRO A 346 1.16 12.54 12.81
N ALA A 347 2.21 13.03 13.48
CA ALA A 347 2.32 14.43 13.91
C ALA A 347 2.33 15.43 12.72
N MET A 348 2.70 14.97 11.52
CA MET A 348 2.68 15.77 10.29
C MET A 348 1.29 15.92 9.67
N MET A 349 0.26 15.28 10.21
CA MET A 349 -1.11 15.41 9.70
C MET A 349 -1.71 16.74 10.16
N PRO A 350 -2.23 17.57 9.26
CA PRO A 350 -2.96 18.78 9.65
C PRO A 350 -4.37 18.45 10.15
N VAL A 351 -4.95 19.38 10.91
CA VAL A 351 -6.37 19.31 11.29
C VAL A 351 -7.24 19.42 10.02
N THR A 352 -8.02 18.39 9.73
CA THR A 352 -8.94 18.32 8.58
C THR A 352 -10.34 18.00 9.09
N ARG A 353 -11.18 19.02 9.25
CA ARG A 353 -12.51 18.86 9.86
C ARG A 353 -13.57 18.32 8.89
N LYS A 354 -13.31 18.40 7.59
CA LYS A 354 -14.30 18.08 6.54
C LYS A 354 -14.00 16.79 5.78
N LEU A 355 -12.89 16.12 6.09
CA LEU A 355 -12.55 14.85 5.45
C LEU A 355 -13.17 13.67 6.20
N LYS A 356 -13.66 12.71 5.45
CA LYS A 356 -14.05 11.39 5.96
C LYS A 356 -12.80 10.56 6.18
N ILE A 357 -12.29 10.60 7.40
CA ILE A 357 -11.15 9.80 7.82
C ILE A 357 -11.65 8.38 8.13
N PHE A 358 -11.16 7.40 7.40
CA PHE A 358 -11.44 5.99 7.67
C PHE A 358 -10.61 5.47 8.85
N ARG A 359 -9.29 5.81 8.87
CA ARG A 359 -8.39 5.57 10.00
C ARG A 359 -7.46 6.78 10.17
N PRO A 360 -7.48 7.47 11.32
CA PRO A 360 -6.68 8.69 11.51
C PRO A 360 -5.19 8.40 11.77
N GLY A 361 -4.83 7.15 11.96
CA GLY A 361 -3.51 6.65 12.29
C GLY A 361 -3.59 5.20 12.72
N ILE A 362 -2.57 4.73 13.44
CA ILE A 362 -2.56 3.39 14.01
C ILE A 362 -3.52 3.31 15.21
N LEU A 363 -4.36 2.29 15.24
CA LEU A 363 -5.15 1.96 16.43
C LEU A 363 -4.18 1.40 17.50
N LEU A 364 -4.03 2.08 18.62
CA LEU A 364 -3.17 1.64 19.73
C LEU A 364 -3.90 0.67 20.66
N GLY A 365 -5.21 0.85 20.85
CA GLY A 365 -6.03 -0.03 21.67
C GLY A 365 -7.33 0.61 22.10
N THR A 366 -7.95 0.03 23.13
CA THR A 366 -9.29 0.40 23.61
C THR A 366 -9.26 0.67 25.11
N PHE A 367 -9.82 1.80 25.52
CA PHE A 367 -10.08 2.11 26.92
C PHE A 367 -11.24 1.28 27.46
N LYS A 368 -11.01 0.56 28.54
CA LYS A 368 -12.03 -0.13 29.34
C LYS A 368 -12.20 0.59 30.68
N LYS A 369 -13.24 0.27 31.42
CA LYS A 369 -13.61 0.98 32.67
C LYS A 369 -12.44 1.24 33.64
N LYS A 370 -11.47 0.30 33.76
CA LYS A 370 -10.34 0.37 34.70
C LYS A 370 -9.00 -0.04 34.10
N ARG A 371 -8.89 -0.17 32.76
CA ARG A 371 -7.68 -0.60 32.09
C ARG A 371 -7.65 -0.19 30.64
N PHE A 372 -6.47 -0.20 30.06
CA PHE A 372 -6.28 -0.15 28.61
C PHE A 372 -6.04 -1.56 28.07
N GLU A 373 -6.63 -1.88 26.92
CA GLU A 373 -6.39 -3.13 26.17
C GLU A 373 -5.71 -2.79 24.85
N PRO A 374 -4.46 -3.27 24.61
CA PRO A 374 -3.72 -2.98 23.38
C PRO A 374 -4.38 -3.68 22.19
N SER A 375 -4.25 -3.07 21.01
CA SER A 375 -4.83 -3.56 19.77
C SER A 375 -3.91 -4.58 19.08
N TYR A 376 -4.48 -5.32 18.14
CA TYR A 376 -3.73 -6.16 17.21
C TYR A 376 -2.80 -5.33 16.30
N ALA A 377 -3.26 -4.17 15.83
CA ALA A 377 -2.47 -3.25 15.03
C ALA A 377 -1.17 -2.80 15.73
N LEU A 378 -1.26 -2.48 17.03
CA LEU A 378 -0.08 -2.10 17.82
C LEU A 378 0.93 -3.27 17.92
N ALA A 379 0.45 -4.50 18.06
CA ALA A 379 1.35 -5.66 18.06
C ALA A 379 2.08 -5.80 16.73
N LEU A 380 1.38 -5.74 15.62
CA LEU A 380 1.97 -5.84 14.27
C LEU A 380 2.96 -4.71 13.96
N ALA A 381 2.81 -3.54 14.58
CA ALA A 381 3.68 -2.38 14.40
C ALA A 381 4.83 -2.30 15.42
N SER A 382 5.08 -3.38 16.20
CA SER A 382 5.97 -3.34 17.37
C SER A 382 7.39 -3.85 17.12
N ASP A 383 7.81 -4.06 15.87
CA ASP A 383 9.12 -4.63 15.56
C ASP A 383 10.26 -3.88 16.26
N ASP A 384 10.26 -2.57 16.18
CA ASP A 384 11.24 -1.64 16.75
C ASP A 384 10.77 -0.95 18.04
N LEU A 385 9.57 -1.31 18.55
CA LEU A 385 9.06 -0.71 19.79
C LEU A 385 9.56 -1.47 21.03
N PRO A 386 9.84 -0.75 22.15
CA PRO A 386 10.31 -1.33 23.39
C PRO A 386 9.17 -1.97 24.20
N LEU A 387 8.36 -2.81 23.55
CA LEU A 387 7.31 -3.57 24.22
C LEU A 387 7.82 -4.97 24.60
N PRO A 388 7.41 -5.53 25.76
CA PRO A 388 7.84 -6.85 26.16
C PRO A 388 7.35 -7.91 25.16
N LYS A 389 8.28 -8.74 24.69
CA LYS A 389 8.02 -9.78 23.70
C LYS A 389 8.15 -11.16 24.32
N VAL A 390 7.32 -12.10 23.86
CA VAL A 390 7.39 -13.51 24.21
C VAL A 390 7.39 -14.32 22.92
N GLU A 391 8.47 -15.07 22.70
CA GLU A 391 8.59 -15.97 21.56
C GLU A 391 7.74 -17.22 21.79
N ILE A 392 6.96 -17.61 20.78
CA ILE A 392 6.11 -18.79 20.75
C ILE A 392 6.48 -19.69 19.58
N THR A 393 6.19 -20.99 19.70
CA THR A 393 6.44 -21.95 18.62
C THR A 393 5.37 -21.84 17.52
N ARG A 394 5.60 -22.46 16.36
CA ARG A 394 4.57 -22.53 15.28
C ARG A 394 3.32 -23.28 15.73
N GLU A 395 3.45 -24.31 16.57
CA GLU A 395 2.32 -25.04 17.15
C GLU A 395 1.50 -24.15 18.08
N GLN A 396 2.16 -23.37 18.94
CA GLN A 396 1.49 -22.39 19.80
C GLN A 396 0.86 -21.26 19.00
N TRP A 397 1.50 -20.81 17.90
CA TRP A 397 0.92 -19.85 16.97
C TRP A 397 -0.34 -20.41 16.29
N ALA A 398 -0.37 -21.68 15.89
CA ALA A 398 -1.55 -22.33 15.33
C ALA A 398 -2.73 -22.31 16.33
N LEU A 399 -2.50 -22.63 17.60
CA LEU A 399 -3.50 -22.49 18.66
C LEU A 399 -3.95 -21.04 18.83
N TYR A 400 -3.00 -20.10 18.75
CA TYR A 400 -3.29 -18.67 18.89
C TYR A 400 -4.21 -18.15 17.78
N VAL A 401 -3.95 -18.44 16.51
CA VAL A 401 -4.81 -17.97 15.40
C VAL A 401 -6.15 -18.68 15.36
N HIS A 402 -6.26 -19.90 15.95
CA HIS A 402 -7.53 -20.57 16.16
C HIS A 402 -8.36 -19.93 17.29
N GLY A 403 -7.71 -19.21 18.21
CA GLY A 403 -8.37 -18.50 19.32
C GLY A 403 -8.28 -19.23 20.65
N GLU A 404 -7.41 -20.26 20.77
CA GLU A 404 -7.19 -21.04 21.96
C GLU A 404 -6.15 -20.41 22.90
N THR A 405 -6.18 -20.81 24.14
CA THR A 405 -5.13 -20.55 25.11
C THR A 405 -4.06 -21.63 25.03
N PHE A 406 -2.83 -21.30 25.39
CA PHE A 406 -1.74 -22.25 25.43
C PHE A 406 -0.82 -21.98 26.62
N GLU A 407 0.04 -22.94 26.95
CA GLU A 407 1.00 -22.82 28.03
C GLU A 407 2.41 -22.56 27.50
N LEU A 408 3.19 -21.80 28.27
CA LEU A 408 4.62 -21.60 28.07
C LEU A 408 5.44 -22.51 29.00
N ALA A 409 6.62 -22.86 28.56
CA ALA A 409 7.57 -23.65 29.38
C ALA A 409 7.93 -22.95 30.72
N SER A 410 8.04 -21.62 30.67
CA SER A 410 8.25 -20.77 31.86
C SER A 410 7.09 -19.76 31.97
N ALA A 411 6.72 -19.38 33.19
CA ALA A 411 5.68 -18.37 33.42
C ALA A 411 6.15 -17.02 32.89
N PRO A 412 5.39 -16.38 32.00
CA PRO A 412 5.68 -15.01 31.61
C PRO A 412 5.37 -14.05 32.76
N VAL A 413 5.98 -12.86 32.76
CA VAL A 413 5.57 -11.80 33.67
C VAL A 413 4.08 -11.53 33.48
N ALA A 414 3.32 -11.32 34.56
CA ALA A 414 1.88 -11.05 34.47
C ALA A 414 1.64 -9.79 33.67
N GLY A 415 0.70 -9.84 32.70
CA GLY A 415 0.33 -8.69 31.86
C GLY A 415 0.31 -8.97 30.37
N PHE A 416 0.22 -7.90 29.57
CA PHE A 416 0.25 -8.01 28.11
C PHE A 416 1.67 -8.18 27.60
N HIS A 417 1.84 -9.02 26.60
CA HIS A 417 3.09 -9.22 25.87
C HIS A 417 2.79 -9.29 24.38
N VAL A 418 3.66 -8.72 23.58
CA VAL A 418 3.67 -9.00 22.15
C VAL A 418 4.13 -10.44 21.96
N LEU A 419 3.32 -11.26 21.35
CA LEU A 419 3.71 -12.60 20.93
C LEU A 419 4.50 -12.50 19.63
N THR A 420 5.65 -13.16 19.60
CA THR A 420 6.47 -13.30 18.39
C THR A 420 6.59 -14.77 18.01
N CYS A 421 6.58 -15.06 16.72
CA CYS A 421 6.86 -16.38 16.18
C CYS A 421 7.92 -16.26 15.09
N GLU A 422 9.03 -16.97 15.21
CA GLU A 422 10.21 -16.79 14.33
C GLU A 422 10.68 -15.33 14.25
N GLY A 423 10.56 -14.59 15.35
CA GLY A 423 10.91 -13.18 15.47
C GLY A 423 9.88 -12.21 14.86
N LEU A 424 8.78 -12.69 14.30
CA LEU A 424 7.71 -11.87 13.73
C LEU A 424 6.62 -11.61 14.78
N PRO A 425 6.22 -10.34 15.03
CA PRO A 425 5.07 -10.03 15.88
C PRO A 425 3.77 -10.60 15.29
N VAL A 426 3.02 -11.35 16.08
CA VAL A 426 1.79 -12.04 15.65
C VAL A 426 0.55 -11.61 16.41
N GLY A 427 0.68 -10.79 17.43
CA GLY A 427 -0.44 -10.27 18.22
C GLY A 427 -0.08 -10.06 19.68
N PHE A 428 -1.10 -9.74 20.51
CA PHE A 428 -0.93 -9.69 21.97
C PHE A 428 -1.44 -10.95 22.64
N GLY A 429 -0.72 -11.41 23.65
CA GLY A 429 -1.18 -12.36 24.65
C GLY A 429 -1.15 -11.76 26.03
N LYS A 430 -1.97 -12.27 26.96
CA LYS A 430 -1.92 -11.87 28.36
C LYS A 430 -1.48 -13.03 29.22
N GLY A 431 -0.31 -12.90 29.85
CA GLY A 431 0.23 -13.87 30.76
C GLY A 431 -0.54 -13.94 32.08
N VAL A 432 -0.95 -15.16 32.48
CA VAL A 432 -1.55 -15.49 33.78
C VAL A 432 -0.96 -16.83 34.24
N ALA A 433 -0.06 -16.81 35.19
CA ALA A 433 0.79 -17.95 35.53
C ALA A 433 1.52 -18.48 34.28
N LYS A 434 1.47 -19.76 33.96
CA LYS A 434 2.06 -20.33 32.73
C LYS A 434 1.17 -20.20 31.48
N THR A 435 -0.09 -19.81 31.67
CA THR A 435 -1.08 -19.72 30.55
C THR A 435 -1.02 -18.38 29.88
N VAL A 436 -1.08 -18.36 28.54
CA VAL A 436 -1.27 -17.19 27.73
C VAL A 436 -2.75 -17.10 27.28
N LYS A 437 -3.45 -16.06 27.74
CA LYS A 437 -4.80 -15.75 27.26
C LYS A 437 -4.74 -15.13 25.88
N ASN A 438 -5.59 -15.62 24.99
CA ASN A 438 -5.65 -15.24 23.58
C ASN A 438 -6.31 -13.88 23.36
N PHE A 439 -5.64 -13.00 22.59
CA PHE A 439 -6.14 -11.70 22.16
C PHE A 439 -6.14 -11.56 20.63
N PHE A 440 -6.04 -12.68 19.89
CA PHE A 440 -6.18 -12.66 18.43
C PHE A 440 -7.61 -12.24 18.04
N PRO A 441 -7.78 -11.34 17.05
CA PRO A 441 -9.10 -10.82 16.67
C PRO A 441 -10.06 -11.92 16.26
N LYS A 442 -11.26 -11.93 16.84
CA LYS A 442 -12.24 -13.00 16.60
C LYS A 442 -12.60 -13.15 15.11
N GLY A 443 -12.70 -12.04 14.38
CA GLY A 443 -13.05 -12.04 12.96
C GLY A 443 -11.92 -12.55 12.03
N LEU A 444 -10.69 -12.71 12.55
CA LEU A 444 -9.54 -13.21 11.78
C LEU A 444 -9.18 -14.67 12.11
N ARG A 445 -9.92 -15.32 13.01
CA ARG A 445 -9.62 -16.68 13.46
C ARG A 445 -9.85 -17.71 12.37
N PHE A 446 -8.96 -18.68 12.28
CA PHE A 446 -9.07 -19.82 11.36
C PHE A 446 -8.33 -21.03 11.93
N LEU A 447 -8.64 -22.24 11.42
CA LEU A 447 -7.92 -23.45 11.76
C LEU A 447 -6.63 -23.50 10.96
N ALA A 448 -5.49 -23.33 11.63
CA ALA A 448 -4.17 -23.43 11.00
C ALA A 448 -3.75 -24.90 10.91
N THR A 449 -3.43 -25.33 9.68
CA THR A 449 -2.83 -26.64 9.39
C THR A 449 -1.52 -26.45 8.62
N PRO A 450 -0.60 -27.43 8.61
CA PRO A 450 0.62 -27.32 7.80
C PRO A 450 0.33 -26.99 6.34
N GLU A 451 -0.73 -27.56 5.75
CA GLU A 451 -1.07 -27.40 4.34
C GLU A 451 -1.56 -25.97 4.03
N ASN A 452 -2.31 -25.33 4.95
CA ASN A 452 -2.89 -24.02 4.70
C ASN A 452 -2.07 -22.84 5.26
N THR A 453 -0.92 -23.11 5.90
CA THR A 453 -0.04 -22.10 6.51
C THR A 453 1.37 -22.06 5.96
N MET A 454 1.72 -22.94 5.02
CA MET A 454 2.99 -22.83 4.28
C MET A 454 3.02 -21.56 3.42
N LEU A 455 4.14 -20.82 3.51
CA LEU A 455 4.36 -19.60 2.73
C LEU A 455 4.37 -19.86 1.22
#